data_024bbdb7e15e6cee309cfb631df1ba73
#
_entry.id   024bbdb7e15e6cee309cfb631df1ba73
#
_cell.length_a   1.000
_cell.length_b   1.000
_cell.length_c   1.000
_cell.angle_alpha   90.00
_cell.angle_beta   90.00
_cell.angle_gamma   90.00
#
_symmetry.space_group_name_H-M   'P 1'
#
loop_
_entity.id
_entity.type
_entity.pdbx_description
1 polymer ?
#
loop_
_entity_poly.entity_id
_entity_poly.type
_entity_poly.pdbx_seq_one_letter_code
_entity_poly.pdbx_strand_id
1 'polypeptide(L)'
;DVLGQALGQLTTQLQSLAGEGVRSLWYVDTGPILERDLGQRAGLGFIGKHTNLISRRLGNWFFISEILTTAELEPDEPERNHCGKCTSCIDVCPTEAIPAPFQLDARRCISYLTIELKGSIPEEFRSAIGNRIYGCDDCLEVCPWNRFAGEGRLMAPHRRDDLDRKSTRLNS
;
A
#
# COMPACT_ATOMS: atom_id res chain seq x y z
N ASP A 1 -12.67 -10.90 -8.19
CA ASP A 1 -12.00 -9.77 -7.52
C ASP A 1 -12.98 -9.06 -6.59
N VAL A 2 -12.73 -9.17 -5.28
CA VAL A 2 -13.61 -8.64 -4.21
C VAL A 2 -13.66 -7.12 -4.24
N LEU A 3 -12.51 -6.48 -4.39
CA LEU A 3 -12.41 -5.01 -4.40
C LEU A 3 -13.09 -4.43 -5.65
N GLY A 4 -12.87 -5.03 -6.81
CA GLY A 4 -13.52 -4.60 -8.05
C GLY A 4 -15.04 -4.68 -7.99
N GLN A 5 -15.59 -5.74 -7.38
CA GLN A 5 -17.04 -5.85 -7.15
C GLN A 5 -17.57 -4.75 -6.23
N ALA A 6 -16.90 -4.49 -5.12
CA ALA A 6 -17.28 -3.43 -4.18
C ALA A 6 -17.24 -2.04 -4.84
N LEU A 7 -16.19 -1.77 -5.63
CA LEU A 7 -16.05 -0.51 -6.35
C LEU A 7 -17.11 -0.35 -7.44
N GLY A 8 -17.43 -1.42 -8.18
CA GLY A 8 -18.50 -1.39 -9.18
C GLY A 8 -19.85 -1.03 -8.56
N GLN A 9 -20.17 -1.62 -7.40
CA GLN A 9 -21.40 -1.28 -6.67
C GLN A 9 -21.40 0.17 -6.19
N LEU A 10 -20.28 0.62 -5.58
CA LEU A 10 -20.14 1.99 -5.10
C LEU A 10 -20.22 3.01 -6.25
N THR A 11 -19.58 2.73 -7.37
CA THR A 11 -19.64 3.57 -8.57
C THR A 11 -21.07 3.70 -9.09
N THR A 12 -21.83 2.59 -9.12
CA THR A 12 -23.24 2.60 -9.55
C THR A 12 -24.09 3.45 -8.60
N GLN A 13 -23.88 3.31 -7.29
CA GLN A 13 -24.58 4.12 -6.29
C GLN A 13 -24.24 5.61 -6.43
N LEU A 14 -22.95 5.93 -6.60
CA LEU A 14 -22.50 7.31 -6.80
C LEU A 14 -23.18 7.95 -8.02
N GLN A 15 -23.20 7.25 -9.15
CA GLN A 15 -23.84 7.74 -10.36
C GLN A 15 -25.36 7.95 -10.18
N SER A 16 -26.02 7.03 -9.46
CA SER A 16 -27.44 7.15 -9.15
C SER A 16 -27.76 8.37 -8.27
N LEU A 17 -26.89 8.69 -7.33
CA LEU A 17 -27.07 9.83 -6.42
C LEU A 17 -26.69 11.16 -7.06
N ALA A 18 -25.68 11.16 -7.91
CA ALA A 18 -25.15 12.37 -8.53
C ALA A 18 -25.98 12.86 -9.75
N GLY A 19 -26.88 12.01 -10.26
CA GLY A 19 -27.80 12.36 -11.34
C GLY A 19 -27.31 12.07 -12.75
N GLU A 20 -28.15 12.39 -13.73
CA GLU A 20 -27.90 12.12 -15.14
C GLU A 20 -26.66 12.87 -15.65
N GLY A 21 -25.86 12.20 -16.49
CA GLY A 21 -24.67 12.77 -17.12
C GLY A 21 -23.39 12.61 -16.31
N VAL A 22 -23.44 12.17 -15.06
CA VAL A 22 -22.24 11.87 -14.29
C VAL A 22 -21.60 10.57 -14.79
N ARG A 23 -20.30 10.64 -15.08
CA ARG A 23 -19.49 9.50 -15.48
C ARG A 23 -18.49 9.18 -14.37
N SER A 24 -18.29 7.90 -14.12
CA SER A 24 -17.33 7.44 -13.14
C SER A 24 -16.57 6.22 -13.66
N LEU A 25 -15.31 6.11 -13.26
CA LEU A 25 -14.41 5.01 -13.59
C LEU A 25 -13.59 4.68 -12.35
N TRP A 26 -13.39 3.40 -12.07
CA TRP A 26 -12.64 2.98 -10.90
C TRP A 26 -11.38 2.21 -11.26
N TYR A 27 -10.39 2.25 -10.36
CA TYR A 27 -9.13 1.52 -10.46
C TYR A 27 -8.76 0.87 -9.15
N VAL A 28 -8.07 -0.26 -9.26
CA VAL A 28 -7.37 -0.93 -8.16
C VAL A 28 -6.03 -1.36 -8.74
N ASP A 29 -4.94 -0.71 -8.33
CA ASP A 29 -3.54 -1.06 -8.66
C ASP A 29 -3.19 -1.17 -10.17
N THR A 30 -4.14 -1.04 -11.06
CA THR A 30 -3.93 -1.26 -12.52
C THR A 30 -4.03 0.00 -13.36
N GLY A 31 -4.35 1.13 -12.74
CA GLY A 31 -4.48 2.41 -13.43
C GLY A 31 -3.17 3.20 -13.50
N PRO A 32 -3.03 4.12 -14.45
CA PRO A 32 -1.88 5.02 -14.53
C PRO A 32 -2.03 6.17 -13.51
N ILE A 33 -2.27 5.84 -12.25
CA ILE A 33 -2.64 6.77 -11.19
C ILE A 33 -1.64 6.62 -10.03
N LEU A 34 -1.38 7.74 -9.34
CA LEU A 34 -0.53 7.77 -8.15
C LEU A 34 -1.41 7.66 -6.90
N GLU A 35 -1.90 6.46 -6.61
CA GLU A 35 -2.91 6.18 -5.57
C GLU A 35 -2.51 6.75 -4.21
N ARG A 36 -1.24 6.62 -3.84
CA ARG A 36 -0.74 7.10 -2.54
C ARG A 36 -0.77 8.62 -2.42
N ASP A 37 -0.43 9.33 -3.49
CA ASP A 37 -0.48 10.80 -3.54
C ASP A 37 -1.93 11.30 -3.47
N LEU A 38 -2.82 10.68 -4.24
CA LEU A 38 -4.25 10.97 -4.19
C LEU A 38 -4.84 10.67 -2.82
N GLY A 39 -4.47 9.53 -2.21
CA GLY A 39 -4.90 9.18 -0.87
C GLY A 39 -4.47 10.19 0.19
N GLN A 40 -3.27 10.75 0.08
CA GLN A 40 -2.83 11.84 0.98
C GLN A 40 -3.64 13.12 0.76
N ARG A 41 -3.88 13.49 -0.49
CA ARG A 41 -4.70 14.68 -0.85
C ARG A 41 -6.14 14.53 -0.39
N ALA A 42 -6.67 13.32 -0.43
CA ALA A 42 -8.02 12.99 0.03
C ALA A 42 -8.11 12.77 1.56
N GLY A 43 -7.06 13.11 2.32
CA GLY A 43 -7.09 13.00 3.79
C GLY A 43 -7.13 11.57 4.35
N LEU A 44 -6.91 10.53 3.51
CA LEU A 44 -6.93 9.12 3.96
C LEU A 44 -5.74 8.75 4.83
N GLY A 45 -4.63 9.48 4.64
CA GLY A 45 -3.40 9.24 5.36
C GLY A 45 -2.26 10.15 4.87
N PHE A 46 -1.06 9.89 5.31
CA PHE A 46 0.14 10.65 4.92
C PHE A 46 1.22 9.71 4.39
N ILE A 47 2.04 10.21 3.48
CA ILE A 47 3.18 9.45 2.96
C ILE A 47 4.24 9.33 4.06
N GLY A 48 4.58 8.10 4.44
CA GLY A 48 5.62 7.80 5.40
C GLY A 48 7.03 7.94 4.82
N LYS A 49 8.06 7.95 5.69
CA LYS A 49 9.46 7.96 5.25
C LYS A 49 9.84 6.75 4.39
N HIS A 50 9.11 5.64 4.50
CA HIS A 50 9.21 4.44 3.65
C HIS A 50 8.43 4.56 2.32
N THR A 51 7.92 5.73 1.99
CA THR A 51 7.18 6.06 0.75
C THR A 51 5.79 5.43 0.57
N ASN A 52 5.30 4.66 1.54
CA ASN A 52 3.93 4.16 1.53
C ASN A 52 2.96 5.07 2.29
N LEU A 53 1.67 4.96 1.98
CA LEU A 53 0.62 5.70 2.67
C LEU A 53 0.37 5.08 4.05
N ILE A 54 0.31 5.92 5.08
CA ILE A 54 0.02 5.55 6.46
C ILE A 54 -1.31 6.18 6.86
N SER A 55 -2.27 5.38 7.23
CA SER A 55 -3.50 5.87 7.82
C SER A 55 -3.35 6.01 9.33
N ARG A 56 -3.82 7.12 9.89
CA ARG A 56 -3.87 7.32 11.35
C ARG A 56 -4.83 6.37 12.05
N ARG A 57 -5.75 5.74 11.31
CA ARG A 57 -6.77 4.83 11.84
C ARG A 57 -6.47 3.36 11.54
N LEU A 58 -5.79 3.07 10.40
CA LEU A 58 -5.60 1.72 9.89
C LEU A 58 -4.13 1.28 9.89
N GLY A 59 -3.20 2.18 10.26
CA GLY A 59 -1.76 1.89 10.15
C GLY A 59 -1.32 1.81 8.68
N ASN A 60 -0.53 0.77 8.35
CA ASN A 60 -0.01 0.54 7.01
C ASN A 60 -0.79 -0.54 6.22
N TRP A 61 -1.75 -1.21 6.85
CA TRP A 61 -2.36 -2.44 6.32
C TRP A 61 -3.76 -2.17 5.77
N PHE A 62 -3.83 -1.59 4.58
CA PHE A 62 -5.06 -1.35 3.85
C PHE A 62 -4.81 -1.29 2.35
N PHE A 63 -5.83 -1.61 1.58
CA PHE A 63 -5.83 -1.44 0.14
C PHE A 63 -6.31 -0.05 -0.23
N ILE A 64 -5.75 0.50 -1.29
CA ILE A 64 -6.16 1.77 -1.88
C ILE A 64 -6.89 1.46 -3.18
N SER A 65 -7.92 2.22 -3.44
CA SER A 65 -8.67 2.16 -4.70
C SER A 65 -9.29 3.51 -4.97
N GLU A 66 -9.50 3.85 -6.22
CA GLU A 66 -9.98 5.16 -6.64
C GLU A 66 -11.22 5.05 -7.52
N ILE A 67 -12.09 6.04 -7.37
CA ILE A 67 -13.18 6.32 -8.30
C ILE A 67 -12.95 7.72 -8.86
N LEU A 68 -12.62 7.79 -10.15
CA LEU A 68 -12.61 9.05 -10.88
C LEU A 68 -14.03 9.37 -11.31
N THR A 69 -14.53 10.53 -10.98
CA THR A 69 -15.91 10.93 -11.28
C THR A 69 -15.99 12.35 -11.79
N THR A 70 -16.99 12.61 -12.62
CA THR A 70 -17.35 13.97 -13.04
C THR A 70 -18.36 14.62 -12.10
N ALA A 71 -18.76 13.95 -11.01
CA ALA A 71 -19.57 14.56 -9.97
C ALA A 71 -18.78 15.69 -9.28
N GLU A 72 -19.45 16.80 -9.02
CA GLU A 72 -18.87 17.86 -8.18
C GLU A 72 -18.93 17.43 -6.73
N LEU A 73 -17.76 17.21 -6.14
CA LEU A 73 -17.59 16.83 -4.74
C LEU A 73 -16.70 17.87 -4.07
N GLU A 74 -17.05 18.26 -2.87
CA GLU A 74 -16.17 19.11 -2.05
C GLU A 74 -14.95 18.27 -1.61
N PRO A 75 -13.72 18.74 -1.89
CA PRO A 75 -12.52 17.99 -1.53
C PRO A 75 -12.28 18.01 -0.03
N ASP A 76 -11.81 16.88 0.50
CA ASP A 76 -11.30 16.80 1.86
C ASP A 76 -9.96 17.53 2.01
N GLU A 77 -9.62 17.91 3.24
CA GLU A 77 -8.32 18.51 3.55
C GLU A 77 -7.21 17.45 3.50
N PRO A 78 -6.07 17.73 2.86
CA PRO A 78 -4.94 16.82 2.82
C PRO A 78 -4.39 16.50 4.21
N GLU A 79 -4.00 15.24 4.43
CA GLU A 79 -3.40 14.82 5.69
C GLU A 79 -1.94 15.30 5.78
N ARG A 80 -1.57 15.81 6.95
CA ARG A 80 -0.21 16.26 7.26
C ARG A 80 0.68 15.08 7.61
N ASN A 81 1.99 15.24 7.41
CA ASN A 81 2.95 14.19 7.78
C ASN A 81 3.10 14.08 9.30
N HIS A 82 3.08 12.86 9.82
CA HIS A 82 3.19 12.53 11.24
C HIS A 82 4.35 11.59 11.58
N CYS A 83 5.32 11.37 10.67
CA CYS A 83 6.50 10.53 10.95
C CYS A 83 7.41 11.10 12.06
N GLY A 84 7.45 12.42 12.22
CA GLY A 84 8.29 13.08 13.21
C GLY A 84 9.78 12.68 13.05
N LYS A 85 10.43 12.36 14.18
CA LYS A 85 11.86 12.00 14.22
C LYS A 85 12.13 10.50 14.02
N CYS A 86 11.09 9.65 13.91
CA CYS A 86 11.25 8.21 13.77
C CYS A 86 11.99 7.84 12.47
N THR A 87 12.92 6.88 12.54
CA THR A 87 13.69 6.34 11.41
C THR A 87 13.61 4.82 11.29
N SER A 88 12.79 4.15 12.11
CA SER A 88 12.75 2.70 12.21
C SER A 88 12.63 1.96 10.87
N CYS A 89 11.84 2.50 9.93
CA CYS A 89 11.68 1.91 8.59
C CYS A 89 12.95 2.03 7.72
N ILE A 90 13.76 3.04 7.95
CA ILE A 90 15.05 3.24 7.27
C ILE A 90 16.06 2.25 7.86
N ASP A 91 16.13 2.20 9.18
CA ASP A 91 17.13 1.43 9.93
C ASP A 91 16.94 -0.09 9.74
N VAL A 92 15.70 -0.56 9.55
CA VAL A 92 15.38 -1.99 9.40
C VAL A 92 15.60 -2.52 7.99
N CYS A 93 15.72 -1.66 6.98
CA CYS A 93 15.76 -2.09 5.58
C CYS A 93 17.02 -2.93 5.27
N PRO A 94 16.90 -4.24 4.97
CA PRO A 94 18.06 -5.11 4.85
C PRO A 94 18.98 -4.77 3.67
N THR A 95 18.44 -4.08 2.68
CA THR A 95 19.14 -3.69 1.43
C THR A 95 19.40 -2.20 1.34
N GLU A 96 19.09 -1.45 2.41
CA GLU A 96 19.24 0.00 2.44
C GLU A 96 18.52 0.69 1.25
N ALA A 97 17.35 0.16 0.88
CA ALA A 97 16.56 0.67 -0.23
C ALA A 97 15.94 2.05 0.05
N ILE A 98 15.98 2.52 1.30
CA ILE A 98 15.48 3.84 1.73
C ILE A 98 16.69 4.70 2.10
N PRO A 99 17.39 5.33 1.13
CA PRO A 99 18.63 6.06 1.38
C PRO A 99 18.44 7.34 2.19
N ALA A 100 17.23 7.90 2.16
CA ALA A 100 16.86 9.08 2.93
C ALA A 100 15.33 9.07 3.16
N PRO A 101 14.82 9.85 4.13
CA PRO A 101 13.39 10.00 4.34
C PRO A 101 12.64 10.36 3.04
N PHE A 102 11.57 9.62 2.76
CA PHE A 102 10.70 9.83 1.58
C PHE A 102 11.37 9.52 0.22
N GLN A 103 12.48 8.80 0.23
CA GLN A 103 13.18 8.36 -0.97
C GLN A 103 13.29 6.84 -0.97
N LEU A 104 13.01 6.22 -2.12
CA LEU A 104 13.12 4.78 -2.31
C LEU A 104 13.92 4.52 -3.60
N ASP A 105 15.01 3.76 -3.48
CA ASP A 105 15.63 3.11 -4.63
C ASP A 105 14.98 1.73 -4.84
N ALA A 106 14.02 1.68 -5.76
CA ALA A 106 13.30 0.45 -6.06
C ALA A 106 14.22 -0.70 -6.50
N ARG A 107 15.36 -0.40 -7.15
CA ARG A 107 16.33 -1.40 -7.61
C ARG A 107 16.98 -2.17 -6.46
N ARG A 108 16.92 -1.63 -5.25
CA ARG A 108 17.40 -2.24 -4.02
C ARG A 108 16.28 -2.83 -3.16
N CYS A 109 15.02 -2.46 -3.45
CA CYS A 109 13.88 -2.90 -2.66
C CYS A 109 13.56 -4.38 -2.90
N ILE A 110 13.56 -5.19 -1.84
CA ILE A 110 13.27 -6.63 -1.91
C ILE A 110 11.88 -6.88 -2.50
N SER A 111 10.90 -6.05 -2.18
CA SER A 111 9.55 -6.17 -2.76
C SER A 111 9.61 -6.03 -4.29
N TYR A 112 10.29 -5.02 -4.81
CA TYR A 112 10.48 -4.86 -6.25
C TYR A 112 11.27 -6.03 -6.85
N LEU A 113 12.37 -6.43 -6.21
CA LEU A 113 13.24 -7.50 -6.72
C LEU A 113 12.54 -8.87 -6.79
N THR A 114 11.57 -9.12 -5.92
CA THR A 114 10.86 -10.41 -5.85
C THR A 114 9.52 -10.42 -6.58
N ILE A 115 8.96 -9.27 -6.93
CA ILE A 115 7.64 -9.15 -7.57
C ILE A 115 7.75 -8.64 -9.00
N GLU A 116 8.50 -7.54 -9.21
CA GLU A 116 8.47 -6.79 -10.47
C GLU A 116 9.67 -7.03 -11.37
N LEU A 117 10.82 -7.42 -10.79
CA LEU A 117 12.06 -7.59 -11.55
C LEU A 117 11.90 -8.74 -12.57
N LYS A 118 12.12 -8.41 -13.84
CA LYS A 118 12.21 -9.41 -14.91
C LYS A 118 13.66 -9.85 -15.05
N GLY A 119 13.96 -11.07 -14.61
CA GLY A 119 15.31 -11.64 -14.68
C GLY A 119 15.83 -12.11 -13.33
N SER A 120 17.11 -12.37 -13.25
CA SER A 120 17.75 -12.88 -12.03
C SER A 120 18.01 -11.76 -11.03
N ILE A 121 17.73 -12.03 -9.77
CA ILE A 121 18.09 -11.12 -8.68
C ILE A 121 19.61 -10.99 -8.58
N PRO A 122 20.16 -9.76 -8.52
CA PRO A 122 21.60 -9.53 -8.38
C PRO A 122 22.16 -10.24 -7.15
N GLU A 123 23.36 -10.81 -7.29
CA GLU A 123 23.98 -11.64 -6.26
C GLU A 123 24.19 -10.88 -4.95
N GLU A 124 24.51 -9.60 -5.03
CA GLU A 124 24.74 -8.72 -3.88
C GLU A 124 23.53 -8.63 -2.92
N PHE A 125 22.31 -8.85 -3.41
CA PHE A 125 21.10 -8.78 -2.57
C PHE A 125 20.65 -10.13 -2.01
N ARG A 126 21.17 -11.25 -2.52
CA ARG A 126 20.69 -12.59 -2.14
C ARG A 126 20.79 -12.88 -0.65
N SER A 127 21.90 -12.49 -0.03
CA SER A 127 22.09 -12.65 1.42
C SER A 127 21.08 -11.82 2.22
N ALA A 128 20.87 -10.56 1.83
CA ALA A 128 19.96 -9.65 2.51
C ALA A 128 18.48 -10.03 2.32
N ILE A 129 18.14 -10.66 1.19
CA ILE A 129 16.78 -11.19 0.93
C ILE A 129 16.47 -12.34 1.89
N GLY A 130 17.46 -13.18 2.22
CA GLY A 130 17.26 -14.35 3.08
C GLY A 130 16.19 -15.30 2.52
N ASN A 131 15.20 -15.63 3.34
CA ASN A 131 14.14 -16.58 3.00
C ASN A 131 12.89 -15.93 2.41
N ARG A 132 12.94 -14.66 1.96
CA ARG A 132 11.80 -13.98 1.37
C ARG A 132 11.62 -14.45 -0.08
N ILE A 133 10.47 -15.04 -0.38
CA ILE A 133 10.14 -15.55 -1.71
C ILE A 133 9.38 -14.50 -2.51
N TYR A 134 8.46 -13.78 -1.88
CA TYR A 134 7.58 -12.81 -2.50
C TYR A 134 7.30 -11.66 -1.56
N GLY A 135 7.67 -10.45 -1.94
CA GLY A 135 7.47 -9.24 -1.13
C GLY A 135 8.42 -9.09 0.05
N CYS A 136 8.35 -7.92 0.68
CA CYS A 136 9.06 -7.57 1.91
C CYS A 136 8.32 -6.43 2.57
N ASP A 137 7.90 -6.63 3.80
CA ASP A 137 7.11 -5.68 4.58
C ASP A 137 7.84 -5.15 5.82
N ASP A 138 9.15 -5.40 5.96
CA ASP A 138 9.94 -5.04 7.14
C ASP A 138 9.77 -3.55 7.50
N CYS A 139 9.82 -2.65 6.52
CA CYS A 139 9.65 -1.22 6.73
C CYS A 139 8.22 -0.83 7.18
N LEU A 140 7.22 -1.63 6.81
CA LEU A 140 5.84 -1.44 7.24
C LEU A 140 5.63 -2.03 8.64
N GLU A 141 6.17 -3.23 8.90
CA GLU A 141 6.00 -3.95 10.17
C GLU A 141 6.51 -3.15 11.37
N VAL A 142 7.67 -2.51 11.24
CA VAL A 142 8.27 -1.74 12.34
C VAL A 142 7.62 -0.37 12.56
N CYS A 143 6.69 0.03 11.72
CA CYS A 143 6.09 1.34 11.81
C CYS A 143 5.22 1.47 13.07
N PRO A 144 5.46 2.48 13.94
CA PRO A 144 4.68 2.65 15.16
C PRO A 144 3.18 2.89 14.93
N TRP A 145 2.80 3.31 13.73
CA TRP A 145 1.41 3.54 13.36
C TRP A 145 0.59 2.25 13.23
N ASN A 146 1.24 1.09 13.13
CA ASN A 146 0.56 -0.21 13.11
C ASN A 146 -0.18 -0.54 14.41
N ARG A 147 0.09 0.16 15.51
CA ARG A 147 -0.70 0.05 16.74
C ARG A 147 -2.20 0.38 16.54
N PHE A 148 -2.54 1.07 15.47
CA PHE A 148 -3.90 1.39 15.08
C PHE A 148 -4.48 0.45 14.03
N ALA A 149 -3.67 -0.48 13.50
CA ALA A 149 -4.12 -1.47 12.54
C ALA A 149 -5.14 -2.43 13.18
N GLY A 150 -6.24 -2.64 12.50
CA GLY A 150 -7.28 -3.58 12.90
C GLY A 150 -7.53 -4.63 11.80
N GLU A 151 -8.33 -5.64 12.10
CA GLU A 151 -8.74 -6.61 11.08
C GLU A 151 -9.63 -5.95 10.02
N GLY A 152 -9.31 -6.23 8.75
CA GLY A 152 -10.08 -5.75 7.61
C GLY A 152 -11.41 -6.49 7.47
N ARG A 153 -12.53 -5.84 7.77
CA ARG A 153 -13.86 -6.45 7.74
C ARG A 153 -14.25 -7.01 6.36
N LEU A 154 -13.90 -6.29 5.29
CA LEU A 154 -14.20 -6.72 3.93
C LEU A 154 -13.38 -7.95 3.52
N MET A 155 -12.12 -8.00 3.93
CA MET A 155 -11.18 -9.04 3.51
C MET A 155 -11.15 -10.25 4.46
N ALA A 156 -11.66 -10.12 5.68
CA ALA A 156 -11.67 -11.20 6.66
C ALA A 156 -12.30 -12.52 6.15
N PRO A 157 -13.43 -12.51 5.42
CA PRO A 157 -14.01 -13.73 4.85
C PRO A 157 -13.16 -14.41 3.76
N HIS A 158 -12.19 -13.68 3.20
CA HIS A 158 -11.30 -14.14 2.12
C HIS A 158 -9.91 -14.51 2.62
N ARG A 159 -9.70 -14.49 3.93
CA ARG A 159 -8.45 -14.89 4.57
C ARG A 159 -8.15 -16.34 4.22
N ARG A 160 -6.91 -16.60 3.84
CA ARG A 160 -6.39 -17.94 3.55
C ARG A 160 -5.55 -18.42 4.72
N ASP A 161 -6.12 -19.30 5.53
CA ASP A 161 -5.41 -19.90 6.68
C ASP A 161 -4.50 -21.07 6.27
N ASP A 162 -4.63 -21.54 4.99
CA ASP A 162 -3.77 -22.54 4.39
C ASP A 162 -2.40 -21.99 3.93
N LEU A 163 -2.25 -20.66 3.85
CA LEU A 163 -0.97 -20.01 3.60
C LEU A 163 -0.27 -19.77 4.92
N ASP A 164 0.48 -20.80 5.38
CA ASP A 164 1.33 -20.65 6.54
C ASP A 164 2.41 -19.58 6.27
N ARG A 165 2.59 -18.64 7.22
CA ARG A 165 3.70 -17.68 7.19
C ARG A 165 5.07 -18.35 7.10
N LYS A 166 5.17 -19.62 7.49
CA LYS A 166 6.36 -20.46 7.33
C LYS A 166 6.61 -20.85 5.88
N SER A 167 5.59 -20.91 5.03
CA SER A 167 5.77 -21.22 3.60
C SER A 167 6.37 -20.07 2.80
N THR A 168 6.31 -18.85 3.31
CA THR A 168 6.99 -17.67 2.75
C THR A 168 8.40 -17.48 3.31
N ARG A 169 8.77 -18.26 4.33
CA ARG A 169 10.12 -18.32 4.89
C ARG A 169 10.58 -19.77 4.78
N LEU A 170 11.49 -20.05 3.88
CA LEU A 170 12.15 -21.35 3.87
C LEU A 170 12.87 -21.50 5.21
N ASN A 171 12.50 -22.49 5.99
CA ASN A 171 13.19 -22.81 7.22
C ASN A 171 14.65 -23.13 6.87
N SER A 172 15.56 -22.37 7.44
CA SER A 172 16.98 -22.70 7.50
C SER A 172 17.21 -23.93 8.37
#